data_52fda3fec7ea00d0e339b26bf28ca331
#
_entry.id   52fda3fec7ea00d0e339b26bf28ca331
#
_cell.length_a   1.000
_cell.length_b   1.000
_cell.length_c   1.000
_cell.angle_alpha   90.00
_cell.angle_beta   90.00
_cell.angle_gamma   90.00
#
_symmetry.space_group_name_H-M   'P 1'
#
loop_
_entity.id
_entity.type
_entity.pdbx_description
1 polymer ?
#
loop_
_entity_poly.entity_id
_entity_poly.type
_entity_poly.pdbx_seq_one_letter_code
_entity_poly.pdbx_strand_id
1 'polypeptide(L)'
;ILRRLIITALITLVLCPLISQNQLPLANGFLEDIENNEFQYWSHQANEGGEATYSIETNDLVAGSTKALKCEVHSLGANGWHVSSKSEYPFQVIAGQKYTVTFYAKVEGADSRQMKLVFQSEVSGSYQGQNIWITNEWQRYSHTFTVEHSSDNNRVRFWYMQSDVTYFLDEVSISPGDRITFAPNEKFQTVDGFGAGIKRRTEQLYVLNDSFREQIEE
;
A
#
# COMPACT_ATOMS: atom_id res chain seq x y z
N ILE A 1 33.86 -7.57 60.23
CA ILE A 1 33.00 -6.51 59.57
C ILE A 1 33.02 -6.81 58.10
N LEU A 2 31.96 -7.51 57.60
CA LEU A 2 31.84 -7.90 56.21
C LEU A 2 31.01 -6.87 55.47
N ARG A 3 31.63 -6.07 54.56
CA ARG A 3 30.95 -5.12 53.70
C ARG A 3 30.34 -5.92 52.53
N ARG A 4 29.01 -6.01 52.48
CA ARG A 4 28.28 -6.49 51.31
C ARG A 4 28.29 -5.42 50.19
N LEU A 5 28.89 -5.78 49.07
CA LEU A 5 28.85 -5.00 47.84
C LEU A 5 27.54 -5.33 47.14
N ILE A 6 26.61 -4.39 47.07
CA ILE A 6 25.38 -4.54 46.28
C ILE A 6 25.74 -4.02 44.89
N ILE A 7 25.87 -4.94 43.93
CA ILE A 7 25.98 -4.59 42.50
C ILE A 7 24.57 -4.43 41.97
N THR A 8 24.15 -3.19 41.76
CA THR A 8 22.90 -2.87 41.07
C THR A 8 23.17 -2.94 39.57
N ALA A 9 22.77 -4.03 38.94
CA ALA A 9 22.79 -4.13 37.46
C ALA A 9 21.66 -3.27 36.90
N LEU A 10 22.01 -2.18 36.27
CA LEU A 10 21.09 -1.33 35.52
C LEU A 10 20.82 -2.01 34.18
N ILE A 11 19.70 -2.74 34.07
CA ILE A 11 19.24 -3.29 32.79
C ILE A 11 18.63 -2.11 32.00
N THR A 12 19.42 -1.54 31.10
CA THR A 12 18.91 -0.60 30.12
C THR A 12 18.11 -1.35 29.09
N LEU A 13 16.78 -1.36 29.24
CA LEU A 13 15.86 -1.89 28.24
C LEU A 13 15.90 -0.95 27.02
N VAL A 14 16.68 -1.30 26.02
CA VAL A 14 16.62 -0.65 24.71
C VAL A 14 15.28 -1.05 24.09
N LEU A 15 14.28 -0.18 24.20
CA LEU A 15 13.07 -0.26 23.40
C LEU A 15 13.48 -0.04 21.94
N CYS A 16 13.85 -1.13 21.26
CA CYS A 16 13.92 -1.13 19.81
C CYS A 16 12.47 -0.96 19.31
N PRO A 17 12.12 0.10 18.56
CA PRO A 17 10.80 0.15 17.98
C PRO A 17 10.64 -1.09 17.11
N LEU A 18 9.62 -1.90 17.38
CA LEU A 18 9.17 -2.97 16.50
C LEU A 18 8.69 -2.29 15.20
N ILE A 19 9.64 -1.98 14.32
CA ILE A 19 9.32 -1.67 12.93
C ILE A 19 8.66 -2.94 12.41
N SER A 20 7.40 -2.84 12.05
CA SER A 20 6.68 -3.90 11.35
C SER A 20 7.53 -4.31 10.15
N GLN A 21 8.24 -5.43 10.26
CA GLN A 21 9.24 -5.89 9.28
C GLN A 21 8.63 -6.35 7.95
N ASN A 22 7.33 -6.10 7.72
CA ASN A 22 6.58 -6.63 6.59
C ASN A 22 6.13 -5.58 5.57
N GLN A 23 6.55 -4.32 5.69
CA GLN A 23 6.23 -3.33 4.68
C GLN A 23 7.48 -2.94 3.92
N LEU A 24 7.47 -3.14 2.59
CA LEU A 24 8.54 -2.61 1.74
C LEU A 24 8.44 -1.09 1.75
N PRO A 25 9.57 -0.37 1.85
CA PRO A 25 9.55 1.08 1.84
C PRO A 25 9.15 1.57 0.44
N LEU A 26 7.90 1.95 0.28
CA LEU A 26 7.48 2.78 -0.84
C LEU A 26 7.68 4.24 -0.40
N ALA A 27 8.68 4.90 -0.95
CA ALA A 27 8.99 6.28 -0.58
C ALA A 27 7.78 7.18 -0.88
N ASN A 28 7.38 7.99 0.12
CA ASN A 28 6.20 8.85 0.07
C ASN A 28 4.93 8.15 -0.42
N GLY A 29 4.70 6.91 0.00
CA GLY A 29 3.51 6.15 -0.36
C GLY A 29 2.21 6.79 0.17
N PHE A 30 2.29 7.53 1.27
CA PHE A 30 1.18 8.29 1.85
C PHE A 30 0.89 9.60 1.14
N LEU A 31 1.67 9.98 0.11
CA LEU A 31 1.49 11.19 -0.69
C LEU A 31 1.42 12.49 0.15
N GLU A 32 2.20 12.56 1.23
CA GLU A 32 2.23 13.71 2.13
C GLU A 32 3.44 14.64 1.91
N ASP A 33 4.55 14.10 1.40
CA ASP A 33 5.79 14.84 1.19
C ASP A 33 5.76 15.57 -0.16
N ILE A 34 5.82 16.90 -0.11
CA ILE A 34 5.76 17.78 -1.27
C ILE A 34 7.07 18.55 -1.39
N GLU A 35 7.59 18.63 -2.62
CA GLU A 35 8.67 19.51 -2.99
C GLU A 35 8.36 20.18 -4.33
N ASN A 36 8.55 21.50 -4.43
CA ASN A 36 8.27 22.29 -5.63
C ASN A 36 6.83 22.11 -6.17
N ASN A 37 5.86 21.90 -5.28
CA ASN A 37 4.45 21.64 -5.59
C ASN A 37 4.21 20.29 -6.30
N GLU A 38 5.11 19.33 -6.14
CA GLU A 38 5.01 17.97 -6.66
C GLU A 38 5.21 16.95 -5.53
N PHE A 39 4.61 15.77 -5.65
CA PHE A 39 4.82 14.68 -4.69
C PHE A 39 6.22 14.11 -4.85
N GLN A 40 7.03 14.20 -3.79
CA GLN A 40 8.38 13.61 -3.78
C GLN A 40 8.32 12.11 -4.10
N TYR A 41 9.29 11.63 -4.85
CA TYR A 41 9.43 10.22 -5.26
C TYR A 41 8.28 9.68 -6.12
N TRP A 42 7.48 10.55 -6.70
CA TRP A 42 6.47 10.21 -7.69
C TRP A 42 6.68 11.00 -8.96
N SER A 43 6.51 10.36 -10.09
CA SER A 43 6.47 11.02 -11.39
C SER A 43 5.11 10.83 -12.04
N HIS A 44 4.74 11.81 -12.82
CA HIS A 44 3.49 11.83 -13.55
C HIS A 44 3.78 12.06 -15.01
N GLN A 45 3.08 11.37 -15.89
CA GLN A 45 3.22 11.58 -17.32
C GLN A 45 1.87 11.72 -18.00
N ALA A 46 1.85 12.61 -18.99
CA ALA A 46 0.82 12.70 -20.02
C ALA A 46 1.56 12.96 -21.33
N ASN A 47 1.61 11.98 -22.24
CA ASN A 47 2.41 12.04 -23.47
C ASN A 47 1.70 11.34 -24.63
N GLU A 48 2.29 11.42 -25.83
CA GLU A 48 1.80 10.76 -27.05
C GLU A 48 0.29 10.97 -27.33
N GLY A 49 -0.17 12.21 -27.13
CA GLY A 49 -1.58 12.60 -27.27
C GLY A 49 -2.44 12.37 -26.01
N GLY A 50 -1.85 11.83 -24.94
CA GLY A 50 -2.46 11.86 -23.62
C GLY A 50 -2.33 13.25 -23.02
N GLU A 51 -3.41 13.75 -22.41
CA GLU A 51 -3.48 15.06 -21.74
C GLU A 51 -4.11 14.88 -20.36
N ALA A 52 -3.42 15.34 -19.32
CA ALA A 52 -3.91 15.34 -17.96
C ALA A 52 -3.32 16.49 -17.15
N THR A 53 -4.07 16.93 -16.15
CA THR A 53 -3.60 17.87 -15.13
C THR A 53 -3.40 17.16 -13.82
N TYR A 54 -2.18 17.22 -13.28
CA TYR A 54 -1.85 16.66 -11.97
C TYR A 54 -1.80 17.78 -10.93
N SER A 55 -2.40 17.55 -9.78
CA SER A 55 -2.45 18.52 -8.70
C SER A 55 -2.56 17.84 -7.33
N ILE A 56 -2.40 18.65 -6.28
CA ILE A 56 -2.54 18.23 -4.89
C ILE A 56 -3.97 18.53 -4.44
N GLU A 57 -4.72 17.52 -4.03
CA GLU A 57 -6.01 17.66 -3.36
C GLU A 57 -5.80 17.86 -1.86
N THR A 58 -6.56 18.78 -1.24
CA THR A 58 -6.45 19.11 0.18
C THR A 58 -7.80 19.19 0.92
N ASN A 59 -8.91 19.02 0.22
CA ASN A 59 -10.25 19.19 0.79
C ASN A 59 -11.01 17.86 0.93
N ASP A 60 -10.92 17.01 -0.08
CA ASP A 60 -11.61 15.73 -0.12
C ASP A 60 -10.58 14.60 0.00
N LEU A 61 -10.39 14.13 1.22
CA LEU A 61 -9.26 13.29 1.60
C LEU A 61 -9.72 12.00 2.30
N VAL A 62 -8.84 11.01 2.29
CA VAL A 62 -8.96 9.85 3.17
C VAL A 62 -8.80 10.29 4.63
N ALA A 63 -9.51 9.63 5.54
CA ALA A 63 -9.43 9.96 6.96
C ALA A 63 -8.00 9.79 7.49
N GLY A 64 -7.42 10.87 7.98
CA GLY A 64 -6.06 10.92 8.52
C GLY A 64 -5.01 11.48 7.55
N SER A 65 -5.33 11.59 6.26
CA SER A 65 -4.46 12.25 5.26
C SER A 65 -4.64 13.77 5.28
N THR A 66 -3.61 14.48 4.84
CA THR A 66 -3.65 15.95 4.63
C THR A 66 -3.56 16.33 3.16
N LYS A 67 -3.19 15.39 2.29
CA LYS A 67 -3.08 15.56 0.84
C LYS A 67 -3.44 14.27 0.12
N ALA A 68 -3.82 14.38 -1.14
CA ALA A 68 -3.99 13.27 -2.06
C ALA A 68 -3.58 13.70 -3.47
N LEU A 69 -3.18 12.77 -4.32
CA LEU A 69 -2.93 13.02 -5.73
C LEU A 69 -4.26 13.13 -6.47
N LYS A 70 -4.43 14.22 -7.20
CA LYS A 70 -5.53 14.46 -8.12
C LYS A 70 -5.02 14.44 -9.56
N CYS A 71 -5.66 13.65 -10.43
CA CYS A 71 -5.36 13.55 -11.85
C CYS A 71 -6.64 13.78 -12.67
N GLU A 72 -6.75 14.92 -13.31
CA GLU A 72 -7.82 15.24 -14.26
C GLU A 72 -7.38 14.77 -15.65
N VAL A 73 -8.02 13.73 -16.17
CA VAL A 73 -7.69 13.13 -17.47
C VAL A 73 -8.54 13.76 -18.56
N HIS A 74 -7.91 14.50 -19.48
CA HIS A 74 -8.57 15.16 -20.59
C HIS A 74 -8.56 14.28 -21.85
N SER A 75 -7.45 13.59 -22.12
CA SER A 75 -7.29 12.65 -23.23
C SER A 75 -6.33 11.52 -22.84
N LEU A 76 -6.61 10.29 -23.28
CA LEU A 76 -5.73 9.14 -23.02
C LEU A 76 -4.56 9.00 -24.01
N GLY A 77 -4.66 9.64 -25.17
CA GLY A 77 -3.75 9.35 -26.27
C GLY A 77 -4.03 7.97 -26.90
N ALA A 78 -3.04 7.41 -27.58
CA ALA A 78 -3.18 6.15 -28.30
C ALA A 78 -3.25 4.93 -27.35
N ASN A 79 -2.70 5.03 -26.15
CA ASN A 79 -2.62 3.93 -25.18
C ASN A 79 -2.88 4.40 -23.75
N GLY A 80 -3.49 3.55 -22.92
CA GLY A 80 -3.85 3.88 -21.54
C GLY A 80 -2.66 4.17 -20.60
N TRP A 81 -1.43 3.80 -20.97
CA TRP A 81 -0.23 4.13 -20.16
C TRP A 81 0.34 5.51 -20.41
N HIS A 82 -0.16 6.22 -21.43
CA HIS A 82 0.32 7.58 -21.75
C HIS A 82 -0.08 8.59 -20.67
N VAL A 83 -1.13 8.29 -19.90
CA VAL A 83 -1.50 9.05 -18.70
C VAL A 83 -1.32 8.15 -17.48
N SER A 84 -0.30 8.44 -16.66
CA SER A 84 0.03 7.56 -15.54
C SER A 84 0.81 8.26 -14.43
N SER A 85 0.76 7.69 -13.23
CA SER A 85 1.62 8.01 -12.10
C SER A 85 2.49 6.83 -11.73
N LYS A 86 3.74 7.08 -11.34
CA LYS A 86 4.74 6.04 -11.05
C LYS A 86 5.56 6.41 -9.81
N SER A 87 5.79 5.43 -8.92
CA SER A 87 6.78 5.57 -7.85
C SER A 87 8.18 5.61 -8.43
N GLU A 88 9.02 6.58 -8.02
CA GLU A 88 10.38 6.73 -8.55
C GLU A 88 11.44 6.04 -7.68
N TYR A 89 11.18 5.85 -6.39
CA TYR A 89 12.11 5.13 -5.54
C TYR A 89 11.97 3.62 -5.73
N PRO A 90 13.05 2.90 -6.14
CA PRO A 90 12.97 1.47 -6.40
C PRO A 90 12.91 0.65 -5.13
N PHE A 91 12.31 -0.53 -5.22
CA PHE A 91 12.31 -1.51 -4.15
C PHE A 91 12.68 -2.91 -4.67
N GLN A 92 13.20 -3.73 -3.76
CA GLN A 92 13.65 -5.09 -4.07
C GLN A 92 12.51 -6.08 -3.94
N VAL A 93 12.46 -7.05 -4.87
CA VAL A 93 11.56 -8.20 -4.82
C VAL A 93 12.30 -9.51 -5.12
N ILE A 94 11.72 -10.61 -4.68
CA ILE A 94 12.30 -11.96 -4.80
C ILE A 94 11.35 -12.81 -5.65
N ALA A 95 11.88 -13.51 -6.65
CA ALA A 95 11.12 -14.42 -7.50
C ALA A 95 10.37 -15.47 -6.68
N GLY A 96 9.14 -15.78 -7.08
CA GLY A 96 8.24 -16.71 -6.42
C GLY A 96 7.54 -16.14 -5.17
N GLN A 97 7.94 -14.97 -4.69
CA GLN A 97 7.27 -14.29 -3.58
C GLN A 97 6.04 -13.53 -4.08
N LYS A 98 5.07 -13.38 -3.18
CA LYS A 98 3.89 -12.55 -3.39
C LYS A 98 4.08 -11.19 -2.76
N TYR A 99 3.56 -10.17 -3.42
CA TYR A 99 3.56 -8.79 -2.92
C TYR A 99 2.18 -8.18 -3.12
N THR A 100 1.63 -7.62 -2.07
CA THR A 100 0.32 -6.97 -2.09
C THR A 100 0.51 -5.46 -2.12
N VAL A 101 0.02 -4.83 -3.19
CA VAL A 101 -0.12 -3.37 -3.27
C VAL A 101 -1.49 -3.00 -2.75
N THR A 102 -1.55 -2.03 -1.86
CA THR A 102 -2.78 -1.48 -1.30
C THR A 102 -2.77 0.03 -1.47
N PHE A 103 -3.92 0.63 -1.77
CA PHE A 103 -4.06 2.07 -1.95
C PHE A 103 -5.50 2.50 -1.73
N TYR A 104 -5.71 3.78 -1.48
CA TYR A 104 -7.01 4.39 -1.54
C TYR A 104 -7.18 5.13 -2.85
N ALA A 105 -8.38 5.06 -3.42
CA ALA A 105 -8.71 5.79 -4.64
C ALA A 105 -10.19 6.10 -4.71
N LYS A 106 -10.52 7.13 -5.47
CA LYS A 106 -11.88 7.44 -5.95
C LYS A 106 -11.84 8.07 -7.33
N VAL A 107 -12.99 8.16 -7.98
CA VAL A 107 -13.18 8.94 -9.20
C VAL A 107 -14.25 10.01 -9.00
N GLU A 108 -14.17 11.10 -9.76
CA GLU A 108 -15.19 12.11 -9.86
C GLU A 108 -15.58 12.28 -11.33
N GLY A 109 -16.86 12.60 -11.58
CA GLY A 109 -17.42 12.70 -12.93
C GLY A 109 -18.06 11.42 -13.45
N ALA A 110 -18.05 10.33 -12.66
CA ALA A 110 -18.70 9.07 -12.99
C ALA A 110 -18.91 8.21 -11.74
N ASP A 111 -19.86 7.25 -11.79
CA ASP A 111 -20.10 6.32 -10.70
C ASP A 111 -18.92 5.37 -10.46
N SER A 112 -18.28 4.94 -11.53
CA SER A 112 -17.03 4.16 -11.46
C SER A 112 -16.25 4.24 -12.77
N ARG A 113 -14.93 4.06 -12.69
CA ARG A 113 -14.02 3.97 -13.84
C ARG A 113 -12.90 2.98 -13.58
N GLN A 114 -12.38 2.41 -14.67
CA GLN A 114 -11.21 1.55 -14.59
C GLN A 114 -9.93 2.36 -14.38
N MET A 115 -9.08 1.87 -13.51
CA MET A 115 -7.69 2.23 -13.36
C MET A 115 -6.86 0.94 -13.40
N LYS A 116 -5.68 0.96 -13.99
CA LYS A 116 -4.81 -0.21 -14.01
C LYS A 116 -3.66 -0.02 -13.04
N LEU A 117 -3.63 -0.88 -12.02
CA LEU A 117 -2.48 -1.02 -11.15
C LEU A 117 -1.43 -1.88 -11.88
N VAL A 118 -0.20 -1.39 -11.95
CA VAL A 118 0.91 -2.06 -12.62
C VAL A 118 2.07 -2.25 -11.66
N PHE A 119 2.55 -3.47 -11.58
CA PHE A 119 3.80 -3.84 -10.93
C PHE A 119 4.86 -4.01 -12.00
N GLN A 120 5.82 -3.10 -12.04
CA GLN A 120 6.82 -3.00 -13.10
C GLN A 120 8.20 -3.36 -12.60
N SER A 121 8.90 -4.25 -13.32
CA SER A 121 10.32 -4.47 -13.15
C SER A 121 11.09 -3.79 -14.28
N GLU A 122 11.90 -2.80 -13.94
CA GLU A 122 12.75 -2.09 -14.91
C GLU A 122 13.90 -2.97 -15.44
N VAL A 123 14.34 -3.97 -14.65
CA VAL A 123 15.44 -4.86 -15.03
C VAL A 123 14.99 -5.91 -16.03
N SER A 124 13.87 -6.56 -15.79
CA SER A 124 13.35 -7.61 -16.68
C SER A 124 12.46 -7.08 -17.80
N GLY A 125 12.06 -5.80 -17.72
CA GLY A 125 11.05 -5.23 -18.62
C GLY A 125 9.67 -5.87 -18.44
N SER A 126 9.44 -6.61 -17.35
CA SER A 126 8.17 -7.27 -17.11
C SER A 126 7.17 -6.33 -16.47
N TYR A 127 5.93 -6.42 -16.93
CA TYR A 127 4.80 -5.66 -16.45
C TYR A 127 3.68 -6.61 -16.06
N GLN A 128 3.36 -6.67 -14.78
CA GLN A 128 2.15 -7.34 -14.30
C GLN A 128 1.11 -6.26 -14.01
N GLY A 129 -0.08 -6.39 -14.57
CA GLY A 129 -1.10 -5.36 -14.45
C GLY A 129 -2.46 -5.93 -14.10
N GLN A 130 -3.18 -5.24 -13.22
CA GLN A 130 -4.54 -5.54 -12.81
C GLN A 130 -5.45 -4.35 -13.05
N ASN A 131 -6.53 -4.54 -13.81
CA ASN A 131 -7.59 -3.56 -13.95
C ASN A 131 -8.47 -3.58 -12.69
N ILE A 132 -8.69 -2.41 -12.10
CA ILE A 132 -9.48 -2.23 -10.89
C ILE A 132 -10.55 -1.18 -11.20
N TRP A 133 -11.79 -1.48 -10.82
CA TRP A 133 -12.90 -0.53 -10.89
C TRP A 133 -12.87 0.37 -9.67
N ILE A 134 -12.63 1.66 -9.89
CA ILE A 134 -12.61 2.69 -8.85
C ILE A 134 -13.98 3.36 -8.83
N THR A 135 -14.57 3.48 -7.65
CA THR A 135 -15.88 4.10 -7.44
C THR A 135 -15.76 5.58 -7.14
N ASN A 136 -16.89 6.29 -7.08
CA ASN A 136 -16.95 7.72 -6.78
C ASN A 136 -16.79 8.06 -5.28
N GLU A 137 -16.65 7.05 -4.43
CA GLU A 137 -16.35 7.20 -3.00
C GLU A 137 -14.94 6.72 -2.69
N TRP A 138 -14.29 7.34 -1.72
CA TRP A 138 -13.01 6.87 -1.23
C TRP A 138 -13.10 5.43 -0.72
N GLN A 139 -12.40 4.52 -1.37
CA GLN A 139 -12.32 3.13 -0.97
C GLN A 139 -10.89 2.64 -1.00
N ARG A 140 -10.64 1.62 -0.18
CA ARG A 140 -9.37 0.93 -0.14
C ARG A 140 -9.39 -0.24 -1.13
N TYR A 141 -8.41 -0.25 -2.01
CA TYR A 141 -8.18 -1.31 -2.99
C TYR A 141 -6.90 -2.05 -2.69
N SER A 142 -6.84 -3.31 -3.09
CA SER A 142 -5.62 -4.10 -3.01
C SER A 142 -5.54 -5.13 -4.10
N HIS A 143 -4.32 -5.45 -4.53
CA HIS A 143 -4.06 -6.59 -5.42
C HIS A 143 -2.72 -7.23 -5.08
N THR A 144 -2.68 -8.57 -5.16
CA THR A 144 -1.49 -9.36 -4.87
C THR A 144 -0.88 -9.88 -6.18
N PHE A 145 0.36 -9.52 -6.42
CA PHE A 145 1.17 -10.00 -7.54
C PHE A 145 2.08 -11.14 -7.09
N THR A 146 2.24 -12.17 -7.91
CA THR A 146 3.30 -13.17 -7.75
C THR A 146 4.46 -12.79 -8.67
N VAL A 147 5.63 -12.53 -8.09
CA VAL A 147 6.79 -12.05 -8.84
C VAL A 147 7.50 -13.20 -9.54
N GLU A 148 7.73 -13.08 -10.84
CA GLU A 148 8.40 -14.12 -11.64
C GLU A 148 9.92 -14.01 -11.57
N HIS A 149 10.46 -12.79 -11.44
CA HIS A 149 11.89 -12.52 -11.45
C HIS A 149 12.32 -11.66 -10.27
N SER A 150 13.41 -12.04 -9.60
CA SER A 150 14.03 -11.17 -8.59
C SER A 150 14.60 -9.91 -9.24
N SER A 151 14.39 -8.77 -8.59
CA SER A 151 14.83 -7.47 -9.08
C SER A 151 14.96 -6.50 -7.91
N ASP A 152 15.90 -5.56 -8.01
CA ASP A 152 16.09 -4.44 -7.09
C ASP A 152 15.55 -3.10 -7.65
N ASN A 153 15.00 -3.13 -8.86
CA ASN A 153 14.52 -1.95 -9.56
C ASN A 153 13.05 -2.13 -9.99
N ASN A 154 12.16 -2.15 -9.01
CA ASN A 154 10.73 -2.28 -9.24
C ASN A 154 9.99 -1.00 -8.91
N ARG A 155 8.85 -0.79 -9.55
CA ARG A 155 7.99 0.37 -9.44
C ARG A 155 6.53 -0.06 -9.32
N VAL A 156 5.74 0.72 -8.61
CA VAL A 156 4.29 0.70 -8.68
C VAL A 156 3.85 1.82 -9.62
N ARG A 157 2.97 1.49 -10.56
CA ARG A 157 2.38 2.48 -11.49
C ARG A 157 0.87 2.37 -11.48
N PHE A 158 0.23 3.51 -11.74
CA PHE A 158 -1.20 3.62 -11.97
C PHE A 158 -1.41 4.21 -13.35
N TRP A 159 -2.09 3.46 -14.23
CA TRP A 159 -2.51 3.93 -15.54
C TRP A 159 -3.96 4.37 -15.45
N TYR A 160 -4.22 5.60 -15.83
CA TYR A 160 -5.56 6.18 -15.84
C TYR A 160 -6.23 5.81 -17.17
N MET A 161 -7.17 4.88 -17.11
CA MET A 161 -7.63 4.14 -18.28
C MET A 161 -8.77 4.81 -19.02
N GLN A 162 -9.27 5.97 -18.56
CA GLN A 162 -10.42 6.64 -19.17
C GLN A 162 -10.29 8.17 -19.06
N SER A 163 -10.77 8.87 -20.12
CA SER A 163 -10.82 10.33 -20.20
C SER A 163 -12.09 10.91 -19.61
N ASP A 164 -12.10 12.22 -19.48
CA ASP A 164 -13.23 13.04 -19.00
C ASP A 164 -13.68 12.69 -17.58
N VAL A 165 -12.71 12.28 -16.75
CA VAL A 165 -12.91 11.99 -15.32
C VAL A 165 -11.70 12.43 -14.52
N THR A 166 -11.90 12.65 -13.24
CA THR A 166 -10.85 12.93 -12.27
C THR A 166 -10.61 11.72 -11.40
N TYR A 167 -9.38 11.24 -11.33
CA TYR A 167 -8.94 10.21 -10.40
C TYR A 167 -8.25 10.84 -9.21
N PHE A 168 -8.48 10.25 -8.05
CA PHE A 168 -7.77 10.56 -6.82
C PHE A 168 -7.08 9.30 -6.30
N LEU A 169 -5.88 9.48 -5.76
CA LEU A 169 -5.03 8.39 -5.25
C LEU A 169 -4.37 8.82 -3.95
N ASP A 170 -4.33 7.90 -2.97
CA ASP A 170 -3.70 8.14 -1.68
C ASP A 170 -3.28 6.83 -0.99
N GLU A 171 -2.46 6.94 0.06
CA GLU A 171 -2.03 5.86 0.95
C GLU A 171 -1.57 4.59 0.23
N VAL A 172 -0.70 4.75 -0.77
CA VAL A 172 -0.14 3.61 -1.50
C VAL A 172 0.89 2.89 -0.65
N SER A 173 0.74 1.59 -0.49
CA SER A 173 1.66 0.75 0.26
C SER A 173 1.90 -0.58 -0.43
N ILE A 174 3.05 -1.19 -0.15
CA ILE A 174 3.38 -2.53 -0.62
C ILE A 174 3.86 -3.39 0.55
N SER A 175 3.41 -4.63 0.60
CA SER A 175 3.82 -5.59 1.64
C SER A 175 4.10 -6.97 1.04
N PRO A 176 5.09 -7.71 1.55
CA PRO A 176 5.28 -9.11 1.18
C PRO A 176 4.09 -9.96 1.63
N GLY A 177 3.75 -10.98 0.82
CA GLY A 177 2.72 -11.97 1.13
C GLY A 177 1.29 -11.52 0.84
N ASP A 178 0.36 -12.43 1.10
CA ASP A 178 -1.06 -12.16 1.05
C ASP A 178 -1.44 -11.39 2.33
N ARG A 179 -1.97 -10.19 2.19
CA ARG A 179 -2.41 -9.40 3.34
C ARG A 179 -3.83 -9.78 3.74
N ILE A 180 -3.96 -10.31 4.94
CA ILE A 180 -5.27 -10.42 5.59
C ILE A 180 -5.51 -9.11 6.32
N THR A 181 -6.52 -8.35 5.91
CA THR A 181 -6.93 -7.11 6.58
C THR A 181 -8.11 -7.43 7.48
N PHE A 182 -7.94 -7.18 8.77
CA PHE A 182 -9.04 -7.18 9.72
C PHE A 182 -9.58 -5.75 9.83
N ALA A 183 -10.85 -5.56 9.56
CA ALA A 183 -11.53 -4.30 9.85
C ALA A 183 -12.13 -4.41 11.27
N PRO A 184 -11.52 -3.78 12.29
CA PRO A 184 -11.92 -4.01 13.69
C PRO A 184 -13.34 -3.56 14.01
N ASN A 185 -13.92 -2.72 13.17
CA ASN A 185 -15.26 -2.16 13.36
C ASN A 185 -16.34 -2.86 12.52
N GLU A 186 -15.98 -3.79 11.65
CA GLU A 186 -16.92 -4.52 10.81
C GLU A 186 -17.07 -5.96 11.32
N LYS A 187 -18.26 -6.30 11.80
CA LYS A 187 -18.61 -7.68 12.17
C LYS A 187 -19.09 -8.42 10.93
N PHE A 188 -18.18 -9.05 10.22
CA PHE A 188 -18.54 -9.90 9.06
C PHE A 188 -19.10 -11.25 9.46
N GLN A 189 -18.71 -11.77 10.63
CA GLN A 189 -19.13 -13.08 11.09
C GLN A 189 -18.98 -13.17 12.62
N THR A 190 -20.00 -13.74 13.29
CA THR A 190 -19.84 -14.23 14.66
C THR A 190 -19.30 -15.66 14.56
N VAL A 191 -18.13 -15.92 15.13
CA VAL A 191 -17.56 -17.26 15.21
C VAL A 191 -17.92 -17.86 16.55
N ASP A 192 -18.89 -18.76 16.57
CA ASP A 192 -19.38 -19.47 17.78
C ASP A 192 -18.46 -20.66 18.17
N GLY A 193 -17.17 -20.49 18.05
CA GLY A 193 -16.18 -21.48 18.42
C GLY A 193 -15.12 -21.74 17.35
N PHE A 194 -13.94 -22.07 17.80
CA PHE A 194 -12.84 -22.49 16.95
C PHE A 194 -12.81 -24.01 16.85
N GLY A 195 -13.20 -24.56 15.70
CA GLY A 195 -13.08 -25.98 15.43
C GLY A 195 -11.60 -26.42 15.27
N ALA A 196 -11.35 -27.71 15.41
CA ALA A 196 -10.01 -28.34 15.39
C ALA A 196 -9.17 -28.02 14.13
N GLY A 197 -9.77 -27.51 13.06
CA GLY A 197 -9.08 -27.09 11.82
C GLY A 197 -8.27 -25.80 11.94
N ILE A 198 -8.51 -24.98 12.97
CA ILE A 198 -7.81 -23.68 13.18
C ILE A 198 -6.50 -23.87 13.98
N LYS A 199 -6.30 -25.03 14.61
CA LYS A 199 -5.15 -25.30 15.46
C LYS A 199 -3.78 -25.10 14.80
N ARG A 200 -3.68 -25.27 13.49
CA ARG A 200 -2.45 -25.02 12.72
C ARG A 200 -2.19 -23.54 12.40
N ARG A 201 -3.24 -22.71 12.40
CA ARG A 201 -3.10 -21.26 12.13
C ARG A 201 -2.94 -20.43 13.40
N THR A 202 -3.43 -20.93 14.54
CA THR A 202 -3.22 -20.28 15.83
C THR A 202 -1.75 -20.25 16.24
N GLU A 203 -0.95 -21.25 15.89
CA GLU A 203 0.49 -21.21 16.17
C GLU A 203 1.22 -20.04 15.48
N GLN A 204 0.74 -19.60 14.33
CA GLN A 204 1.27 -18.39 13.65
C GLN A 204 0.72 -17.08 14.21
N LEU A 205 -0.47 -17.08 14.82
CA LEU A 205 -1.04 -15.91 15.50
C LEU A 205 -0.40 -15.67 16.88
N TYR A 206 0.09 -16.72 17.55
CA TYR A 206 0.76 -16.61 18.85
C TYR A 206 2.10 -15.86 18.81
N VAL A 207 2.68 -15.67 17.64
CA VAL A 207 3.92 -14.90 17.46
C VAL A 207 3.66 -13.38 17.44
N LEU A 208 2.39 -12.94 17.38
CA LEU A 208 2.07 -11.54 17.09
C LEU A 208 1.77 -10.66 18.29
N ASN A 209 1.35 -11.19 19.43
CA ASN A 209 1.20 -10.36 20.66
C ASN A 209 0.83 -11.21 21.90
N ASP A 210 1.62 -11.15 22.95
CA ASP A 210 1.33 -11.82 24.24
C ASP A 210 0.05 -11.29 24.92
N SER A 211 -0.37 -10.06 24.62
CA SER A 211 -1.63 -9.49 25.12
C SER A 211 -2.89 -10.12 24.51
N PHE A 212 -2.76 -10.83 23.39
CA PHE A 212 -3.86 -11.57 22.78
C PHE A 212 -4.07 -12.96 23.42
N ARG A 213 -3.05 -13.46 24.11
CA ARG A 213 -3.08 -14.75 24.80
C ARG A 213 -4.03 -14.74 25.99
N GLU A 214 -4.02 -13.66 26.75
CA GLU A 214 -4.86 -13.51 27.95
C GLU A 214 -6.35 -13.40 27.65
N GLN A 215 -6.72 -12.98 26.41
CA GLN A 215 -8.13 -12.85 26.02
C GLN A 215 -8.77 -14.16 25.51
N ILE A 216 -7.99 -15.20 25.29
CA ILE A 216 -8.48 -16.51 24.79
C ILE A 216 -8.58 -17.55 25.91
N GLU A 217 -7.95 -17.30 27.06
CA GLU A 217 -7.94 -18.22 28.22
C GLU A 217 -9.05 -17.90 29.26
N GLU A 218 -9.87 -16.84 29.08
CA GLU A 218 -11.11 -16.55 29.79
C GLU A 218 -12.34 -17.04 28.99
#